data_8a16e48bcd71c7ac6960ae08c9a33fe4
#
_entry.id   8a16e48bcd71c7ac6960ae08c9a33fe4
#
_cell.length_a   1.000
_cell.length_b   1.000
_cell.length_c   1.000
_cell.angle_alpha   90.00
_cell.angle_beta   90.00
_cell.angle_gamma   90.00
#
_symmetry.space_group_name_H-M   'P 1'
#
loop_
_entity.id
_entity.type
_entity.pdbx_description
1 polymer ?
#
loop_
_entity_poly.entity_id
_entity_poly.type
_entity_poly.pdbx_seq_one_letter_code
_entity_poly.pdbx_strand_id
1 'polypeptide(L)'
;MCIRDRAYAARNSIIIAIFATLVASTLGTLAGVGLSRTHMPFRKPIMALLISPLIVPIIITAAGMFFFYSKIDLAYSHLGVVLAHAAIGTPYVVITVTATLVGFDETLIRASGSLGAKPLRIFFKVILPLITPGVVSGALFAFITSFDEVVLIYFIADAAQKTIPIQMWAGLRQQISPSILAVATMLVAFSIVLLVAIEMLRRRSERLRTSLPS
;
A
#
# COMPACT_ATOMS: atom_id res chain seq x y z
N MET A 1 30.34 8.97 2.39
CA MET A 1 29.04 8.61 1.77
C MET A 1 28.88 9.45 0.51
N CYS A 2 28.97 8.85 -0.70
CA CYS A 2 28.94 9.59 -1.97
C CYS A 2 27.55 10.12 -2.30
N ILE A 3 27.47 11.30 -2.95
CA ILE A 3 26.20 11.89 -3.44
C ILE A 3 25.48 10.89 -4.38
N ARG A 4 26.25 10.13 -5.15
CA ARG A 4 25.78 9.09 -6.07
C ARG A 4 25.01 7.96 -5.35
N ASP A 5 25.45 7.56 -4.14
CA ASP A 5 24.79 6.50 -3.39
C ASP A 5 23.41 6.94 -2.85
N ARG A 6 23.27 8.23 -2.53
CA ARG A 6 21.99 8.81 -2.09
C ARG A 6 20.98 8.90 -3.23
N ALA A 7 21.43 9.31 -4.42
CA ALA A 7 20.56 9.36 -5.59
C ALA A 7 20.08 7.94 -5.99
N TYR A 8 20.97 6.97 -5.89
CA TYR A 8 20.63 5.57 -6.15
C TYR A 8 19.60 5.03 -5.14
N ALA A 9 19.80 5.30 -3.85
CA ALA A 9 18.84 4.91 -2.81
C ALA A 9 17.49 5.61 -2.96
N ALA A 10 17.48 6.90 -3.35
CA ALA A 10 16.24 7.62 -3.63
C ALA A 10 15.46 6.98 -4.79
N ARG A 11 16.16 6.67 -5.87
CA ARG A 11 15.57 5.97 -7.01
C ARG A 11 14.98 4.62 -6.60
N ASN A 12 15.72 3.82 -5.83
CA ASN A 12 15.23 2.52 -5.33
C ASN A 12 14.00 2.69 -4.45
N SER A 13 13.99 3.63 -3.49
CA SER A 13 12.83 3.91 -2.64
C SER A 13 11.58 4.20 -3.46
N ILE A 14 11.69 5.06 -4.48
CA ILE A 14 10.56 5.42 -5.34
C ILE A 14 10.09 4.22 -6.17
N ILE A 15 11.00 3.50 -6.81
CA ILE A 15 10.66 2.33 -7.63
C ILE A 15 9.98 1.26 -6.79
N ILE A 16 10.59 0.88 -5.66
CA ILE A 16 10.03 -0.16 -4.76
C ILE A 16 8.65 0.29 -4.27
N ALA A 17 8.50 1.52 -3.79
CA ALA A 17 7.24 2.02 -3.28
C ALA A 17 6.14 2.06 -4.35
N ILE A 18 6.45 2.49 -5.58
CA ILE A 18 5.47 2.52 -6.68
C ILE A 18 5.01 1.10 -7.03
N PHE A 19 5.94 0.18 -7.29
CA PHE A 19 5.57 -1.19 -7.68
C PHE A 19 4.88 -1.94 -6.55
N ALA A 20 5.34 -1.79 -5.30
CA ALA A 20 4.66 -2.36 -4.13
C ALA A 20 3.22 -1.82 -3.98
N THR A 21 3.04 -0.52 -4.17
CA THR A 21 1.71 0.12 -4.14
C THR A 21 0.80 -0.39 -5.23
N LEU A 22 1.29 -0.54 -6.46
CA LEU A 22 0.49 -1.08 -7.57
C LEU A 22 0.02 -2.51 -7.28
N VAL A 23 0.91 -3.37 -6.79
CA VAL A 23 0.58 -4.74 -6.41
C VAL A 23 -0.40 -4.75 -5.23
N ALA A 24 -0.11 -4.00 -4.16
CA ALA A 24 -0.97 -3.89 -2.98
C ALA A 24 -2.36 -3.35 -3.33
N SER A 25 -2.45 -2.31 -4.18
CA SER A 25 -3.71 -1.71 -4.61
C SER A 25 -4.54 -2.68 -5.42
N THR A 26 -3.91 -3.43 -6.32
CA THR A 26 -4.60 -4.41 -7.14
C THR A 26 -5.14 -5.56 -6.29
N LEU A 27 -4.28 -6.19 -5.49
CA LEU A 27 -4.66 -7.32 -4.63
C LEU A 27 -5.65 -6.88 -3.55
N GLY A 28 -5.40 -5.76 -2.89
CA GLY A 28 -6.24 -5.22 -1.83
C GLY A 28 -7.62 -4.80 -2.32
N THR A 29 -7.72 -4.22 -3.54
CA THR A 29 -9.00 -3.87 -4.15
C THR A 29 -9.81 -5.13 -4.48
N LEU A 30 -9.19 -6.13 -5.10
CA LEU A 30 -9.86 -7.39 -5.42
C LEU A 30 -10.34 -8.11 -4.15
N ALA A 31 -9.48 -8.18 -3.13
CA ALA A 31 -9.83 -8.75 -1.84
C ALA A 31 -10.95 -7.97 -1.14
N GLY A 32 -10.86 -6.64 -1.09
CA GLY A 32 -11.88 -5.77 -0.47
C GLY A 32 -13.25 -5.91 -1.14
N VAL A 33 -13.30 -5.92 -2.47
CA VAL A 33 -14.54 -6.15 -3.23
C VAL A 33 -15.09 -7.56 -3.01
N GLY A 34 -14.22 -8.57 -2.95
CA GLY A 34 -14.63 -9.94 -2.63
C GLY A 34 -15.22 -10.06 -1.24
N LEU A 35 -14.54 -9.48 -0.23
CA LEU A 35 -14.92 -9.52 1.18
C LEU A 35 -16.17 -8.68 1.51
N SER A 36 -16.53 -7.72 0.67
CA SER A 36 -17.76 -6.92 0.88
C SER A 36 -19.04 -7.67 0.51
N ARG A 37 -18.95 -8.78 -0.23
CA ARG A 37 -20.12 -9.58 -0.61
C ARG A 37 -20.76 -10.23 0.61
N THR A 38 -22.07 -10.08 0.76
CA THR A 38 -22.85 -10.58 1.91
C THR A 38 -22.80 -12.11 2.08
N HIS A 39 -22.69 -12.86 0.98
CA HIS A 39 -22.69 -14.34 0.98
C HIS A 39 -21.29 -14.96 0.93
N MET A 40 -20.21 -14.19 1.17
CA MET A 40 -18.87 -14.76 1.14
C MET A 40 -18.63 -15.66 2.36
N PRO A 41 -18.36 -16.98 2.16
CA PRO A 41 -18.01 -17.87 3.25
C PRO A 41 -16.65 -17.47 3.84
N PHE A 42 -16.46 -17.74 5.12
CA PHE A 42 -15.19 -17.46 5.82
C PHE A 42 -14.70 -16.00 5.75
N ARG A 43 -15.59 -15.03 5.55
CA ARG A 43 -15.24 -13.61 5.47
C ARG A 43 -14.39 -13.12 6.65
N LYS A 44 -14.80 -13.48 7.89
CA LYS A 44 -14.09 -13.05 9.12
C LYS A 44 -12.66 -13.59 9.20
N PRO A 45 -12.38 -14.91 9.06
CA PRO A 45 -11.01 -15.41 9.09
C PRO A 45 -10.15 -14.93 7.92
N ILE A 46 -10.72 -14.77 6.71
CA ILE A 46 -9.96 -14.22 5.57
C ILE A 46 -9.57 -12.76 5.85
N MET A 47 -10.49 -11.95 6.37
CA MET A 47 -10.19 -10.58 6.76
C MET A 47 -9.11 -10.52 7.84
N ALA A 48 -9.20 -11.37 8.87
CA ALA A 48 -8.20 -11.46 9.93
C ALA A 48 -6.81 -11.83 9.38
N LEU A 49 -6.76 -12.78 8.43
CA LEU A 49 -5.52 -13.18 7.78
C LEU A 49 -4.93 -12.02 6.95
N LEU A 50 -5.75 -11.31 6.18
CA LEU A 50 -5.29 -10.19 5.36
C LEU A 50 -4.81 -9.00 6.19
N ILE A 51 -5.37 -8.78 7.38
CA ILE A 51 -4.98 -7.70 8.29
C ILE A 51 -3.82 -8.11 9.20
N SER A 52 -3.55 -9.42 9.34
CA SER A 52 -2.52 -9.93 10.25
C SER A 52 -1.14 -9.28 10.12
N PRO A 53 -0.65 -8.84 8.94
CA PRO A 53 0.63 -8.15 8.84
C PRO A 53 0.70 -6.83 9.62
N LEU A 54 -0.44 -6.19 9.90
CA LEU A 54 -0.49 -4.97 10.73
C LEU A 54 -0.45 -5.27 12.24
N ILE A 55 -0.81 -6.49 12.64
CA ILE A 55 -0.89 -6.88 14.05
C ILE A 55 0.41 -7.55 14.49
N VAL A 56 1.01 -8.33 13.60
CA VAL A 56 2.28 -9.03 13.87
C VAL A 56 3.43 -8.02 13.91
N PRO A 57 4.32 -8.07 14.94
CA PRO A 57 5.50 -7.20 14.96
C PRO A 57 6.31 -7.33 13.67
N ILE A 58 6.62 -6.20 13.03
CA ILE A 58 7.23 -6.14 11.71
C ILE A 58 8.54 -6.93 11.62
N ILE A 59 9.31 -6.99 12.71
CA ILE A 59 10.57 -7.75 12.76
C ILE A 59 10.35 -9.26 12.60
N ILE A 60 9.25 -9.79 13.17
CA ILE A 60 8.88 -11.21 13.04
C ILE A 60 8.43 -11.49 11.61
N THR A 61 7.62 -10.60 11.04
CA THR A 61 7.18 -10.69 9.65
C THR A 61 8.38 -10.65 8.69
N ALA A 62 9.32 -9.73 8.91
CA ALA A 62 10.53 -9.60 8.09
C ALA A 62 11.42 -10.85 8.16
N ALA A 63 11.64 -11.38 9.37
CA ALA A 63 12.41 -12.61 9.55
C ALA A 63 11.72 -13.82 8.88
N GLY A 64 10.42 -13.97 9.07
CA GLY A 64 9.63 -15.03 8.43
C GLY A 64 9.68 -14.96 6.91
N MET A 65 9.50 -13.75 6.33
CA MET A 65 9.63 -13.52 4.90
C MET A 65 11.04 -13.82 4.40
N PHE A 66 12.08 -13.43 5.14
CA PHE A 66 13.46 -13.73 4.77
C PHE A 66 13.71 -15.23 4.67
N PHE A 67 13.30 -16.02 5.68
CA PHE A 67 13.46 -17.48 5.64
C PHE A 67 12.67 -18.13 4.50
N PHE A 68 11.47 -17.67 4.24
CA PHE A 68 10.67 -18.15 3.13
C PHE A 68 11.28 -17.79 1.77
N TYR A 69 11.67 -16.54 1.57
CA TYR A 69 12.26 -16.05 0.32
C TYR A 69 13.62 -16.66 0.03
N SER A 70 14.42 -16.97 1.07
CA SER A 70 15.69 -17.66 0.91
C SER A 70 15.53 -19.09 0.37
N LYS A 71 14.39 -19.76 0.68
CA LYS A 71 14.11 -21.11 0.17
C LYS A 71 13.70 -21.13 -1.31
N ILE A 72 13.18 -20.03 -1.83
CA ILE A 72 12.66 -19.91 -3.21
C ILE A 72 13.51 -18.95 -4.06
N ASP A 73 14.75 -18.65 -3.61
CA ASP A 73 15.70 -17.75 -4.28
C ASP A 73 15.15 -16.36 -4.61
N LEU A 74 14.22 -15.87 -3.79
CA LEU A 74 13.59 -14.54 -3.92
C LEU A 74 14.22 -13.48 -3.00
N ALA A 75 14.98 -13.91 -1.98
CA ALA A 75 15.75 -13.00 -1.14
C ALA A 75 16.80 -12.24 -1.98
N TYR A 76 17.14 -11.04 -1.53
CA TYR A 76 18.13 -10.18 -2.19
C TYR A 76 17.79 -9.78 -3.63
N SER A 77 16.49 -9.87 -4.01
CA SER A 77 15.99 -9.44 -5.31
C SER A 77 15.05 -8.23 -5.20
N HIS A 78 15.01 -7.39 -6.23
CA HIS A 78 14.05 -6.29 -6.29
C HIS A 78 12.61 -6.80 -6.24
N LEU A 79 12.31 -7.93 -6.89
CA LEU A 79 10.99 -8.54 -6.87
C LEU A 79 10.61 -8.99 -5.44
N GLY A 80 11.51 -9.64 -4.72
CA GLY A 80 11.27 -10.05 -3.33
C GLY A 80 10.97 -8.87 -2.42
N VAL A 81 11.75 -7.79 -2.54
CA VAL A 81 11.51 -6.57 -1.78
C VAL A 81 10.14 -5.95 -2.12
N VAL A 82 9.81 -5.83 -3.42
CA VAL A 82 8.51 -5.29 -3.86
C VAL A 82 7.34 -6.12 -3.32
N LEU A 83 7.43 -7.46 -3.39
CA LEU A 83 6.38 -8.34 -2.88
C LEU A 83 6.24 -8.28 -1.36
N ALA A 84 7.35 -8.18 -0.63
CA ALA A 84 7.31 -8.00 0.82
C ALA A 84 6.64 -6.68 1.23
N HIS A 85 7.01 -5.58 0.58
CA HIS A 85 6.38 -4.28 0.79
C HIS A 85 4.90 -4.27 0.36
N ALA A 86 4.56 -4.95 -0.73
CA ALA A 86 3.16 -5.12 -1.14
C ALA A 86 2.35 -5.90 -0.09
N ALA A 87 2.93 -6.94 0.51
CA ALA A 87 2.24 -7.72 1.54
C ALA A 87 1.87 -6.89 2.77
N ILE A 88 2.76 -6.00 3.25
CA ILE A 88 2.44 -5.08 4.36
C ILE A 88 1.57 -3.90 3.94
N GLY A 89 1.57 -3.51 2.67
CA GLY A 89 0.72 -2.45 2.12
C GLY A 89 -0.70 -2.89 1.83
N THR A 90 -0.91 -4.17 1.49
CA THR A 90 -2.22 -4.72 1.09
C THR A 90 -3.32 -4.53 2.15
N PRO A 91 -3.09 -4.74 3.45
CA PRO A 91 -4.09 -4.52 4.49
C PRO A 91 -4.72 -3.13 4.46
N TYR A 92 -3.93 -2.09 4.22
CA TYR A 92 -4.43 -0.71 4.16
C TYR A 92 -5.45 -0.53 3.05
N VAL A 93 -5.16 -1.10 1.87
CA VAL A 93 -6.08 -1.05 0.72
C VAL A 93 -7.34 -1.87 1.00
N VAL A 94 -7.21 -3.07 1.57
CA VAL A 94 -8.36 -3.90 1.95
C VAL A 94 -9.29 -3.15 2.91
N ILE A 95 -8.74 -2.52 3.94
CA ILE A 95 -9.51 -1.80 4.96
C ILE A 95 -10.24 -0.61 4.32
N THR A 96 -9.54 0.24 3.55
CA THR A 96 -10.12 1.44 2.96
C THR A 96 -11.17 1.13 1.89
N VAL A 97 -10.92 0.13 1.04
CA VAL A 97 -11.87 -0.33 0.03
C VAL A 97 -13.11 -0.95 0.68
N THR A 98 -12.92 -1.83 1.68
CA THR A 98 -14.04 -2.44 2.39
C THR A 98 -14.88 -1.39 3.11
N ALA A 99 -14.24 -0.41 3.76
CA ALA A 99 -14.93 0.70 4.42
C ALA A 99 -15.75 1.57 3.43
N THR A 100 -15.23 1.77 2.22
CA THR A 100 -15.95 2.51 1.16
C THR A 100 -17.16 1.75 0.65
N LEU A 101 -17.13 0.40 0.71
CA LEU A 101 -18.23 -0.47 0.31
C LEU A 101 -19.28 -0.67 1.42
N VAL A 102 -19.01 -0.23 2.65
CA VAL A 102 -20.04 -0.17 3.70
C VAL A 102 -21.11 0.85 3.29
N GLY A 103 -22.35 0.40 3.17
CA GLY A 103 -23.46 1.21 2.69
C GLY A 103 -23.59 1.28 1.16
N PHE A 104 -22.80 0.50 0.42
CA PHE A 104 -22.97 0.36 -1.03
C PHE A 104 -24.27 -0.39 -1.33
N ASP A 105 -25.09 0.20 -2.20
CA ASP A 105 -26.36 -0.41 -2.63
C ASP A 105 -26.09 -1.49 -3.70
N GLU A 106 -26.24 -2.76 -3.33
CA GLU A 106 -26.11 -3.89 -4.24
C GLU A 106 -27.16 -3.88 -5.37
N THR A 107 -28.23 -3.08 -5.26
CA THR A 107 -29.24 -2.97 -6.32
C THR A 107 -28.65 -2.42 -7.62
N LEU A 108 -27.63 -1.57 -7.54
CA LEU A 108 -26.90 -1.06 -8.70
C LEU A 108 -26.22 -2.19 -9.51
N ILE A 109 -25.67 -3.18 -8.81
CA ILE A 109 -25.05 -4.36 -9.45
C ILE A 109 -26.14 -5.19 -10.14
N ARG A 110 -27.25 -5.45 -9.43
CA ARG A 110 -28.39 -6.23 -9.95
C ARG A 110 -29.05 -5.54 -11.15
N ALA A 111 -29.30 -4.24 -11.06
CA ALA A 111 -29.87 -3.44 -12.14
C ALA A 111 -28.95 -3.45 -13.38
N SER A 112 -27.63 -3.30 -13.17
CA SER A 112 -26.66 -3.38 -14.27
C SER A 112 -26.66 -4.76 -14.93
N GLY A 113 -26.78 -5.83 -14.13
CA GLY A 113 -26.90 -7.21 -14.62
C GLY A 113 -28.18 -7.43 -15.44
N SER A 114 -29.31 -6.91 -14.99
CA SER A 114 -30.60 -6.99 -15.71
C SER A 114 -30.57 -6.27 -17.07
N LEU A 115 -29.72 -5.25 -17.21
CA LEU A 115 -29.44 -4.56 -18.47
C LEU A 115 -28.44 -5.31 -19.38
N GLY A 116 -28.04 -6.53 -19.02
CA GLY A 116 -27.13 -7.37 -19.80
C GLY A 116 -25.64 -7.02 -19.66
N ALA A 117 -25.26 -6.23 -18.65
CA ALA A 117 -23.86 -5.91 -18.43
C ALA A 117 -23.08 -7.14 -17.92
N LYS A 118 -21.94 -7.45 -18.56
CA LYS A 118 -21.04 -8.52 -18.13
C LYS A 118 -20.34 -8.15 -16.82
N PRO A 119 -19.93 -9.11 -15.95
CA PRO A 119 -19.30 -8.85 -14.66
C PRO A 119 -18.11 -7.88 -14.70
N LEU A 120 -17.22 -8.02 -15.69
CA LEU A 120 -16.09 -7.10 -15.89
C LEU A 120 -16.56 -5.66 -16.18
N ARG A 121 -17.61 -5.49 -16.97
CA ARG A 121 -18.17 -4.17 -17.25
C ARG A 121 -18.79 -3.54 -16.00
N ILE A 122 -19.48 -4.33 -15.19
CA ILE A 122 -20.01 -3.89 -13.90
C ILE A 122 -18.89 -3.44 -12.96
N PHE A 123 -17.80 -4.25 -12.87
CA PHE A 123 -16.65 -3.88 -12.07
C PHE A 123 -16.04 -2.54 -12.48
N PHE A 124 -15.69 -2.36 -13.76
CA PHE A 124 -14.99 -1.15 -14.21
C PHE A 124 -15.90 0.08 -14.34
N LYS A 125 -17.19 -0.08 -14.64
CA LYS A 125 -18.11 1.04 -14.89
C LYS A 125 -18.98 1.42 -13.70
N VAL A 126 -19.17 0.52 -12.73
CA VAL A 126 -20.06 0.75 -11.57
C VAL A 126 -19.25 0.66 -10.27
N ILE A 127 -18.62 -0.47 -9.99
CA ILE A 127 -17.96 -0.68 -8.70
C ILE A 127 -16.72 0.20 -8.57
N LEU A 128 -15.78 0.11 -9.51
CA LEU A 128 -14.49 0.79 -9.43
C LEU A 128 -14.60 2.32 -9.28
N PRO A 129 -15.45 3.04 -10.03
CA PRO A 129 -15.63 4.47 -9.83
C PRO A 129 -16.12 4.84 -8.43
N LEU A 130 -17.01 4.02 -7.86
CA LEU A 130 -17.57 4.25 -6.53
C LEU A 130 -16.56 3.99 -5.41
N ILE A 131 -15.68 3.01 -5.57
CA ILE A 131 -14.64 2.69 -4.58
C ILE A 131 -13.33 3.45 -4.81
N THR A 132 -13.21 4.21 -5.90
CA THR A 132 -11.97 4.95 -6.23
C THR A 132 -11.43 5.77 -5.04
N PRO A 133 -12.24 6.49 -4.24
CA PRO A 133 -11.72 7.20 -3.09
C PRO A 133 -11.04 6.28 -2.06
N GLY A 134 -11.61 5.09 -1.82
CA GLY A 134 -11.03 4.08 -0.94
C GLY A 134 -9.75 3.48 -1.52
N VAL A 135 -9.74 3.19 -2.83
CA VAL A 135 -8.54 2.67 -3.52
C VAL A 135 -7.41 3.69 -3.47
N VAL A 136 -7.68 4.95 -3.78
CA VAL A 136 -6.66 6.02 -3.75
C VAL A 136 -6.13 6.23 -2.34
N SER A 137 -6.98 6.29 -1.33
CA SER A 137 -6.56 6.43 0.06
C SER A 137 -5.71 5.24 0.51
N GLY A 138 -6.14 4.01 0.21
CA GLY A 138 -5.39 2.80 0.54
C GLY A 138 -4.05 2.72 -0.19
N ALA A 139 -4.01 3.10 -1.47
CA ALA A 139 -2.78 3.16 -2.26
C ALA A 139 -1.78 4.17 -1.68
N LEU A 140 -2.25 5.34 -1.23
CA LEU A 140 -1.39 6.34 -0.60
C LEU A 140 -0.82 5.83 0.73
N PHE A 141 -1.62 5.17 1.56
CA PHE A 141 -1.12 4.53 2.78
C PHE A 141 -0.11 3.42 2.49
N ALA A 142 -0.38 2.56 1.51
CA ALA A 142 0.54 1.52 1.09
C ALA A 142 1.87 2.11 0.58
N PHE A 143 1.80 3.22 -0.19
CA PHE A 143 2.98 3.92 -0.67
C PHE A 143 3.82 4.51 0.47
N ILE A 144 3.18 5.22 1.42
CA ILE A 144 3.87 5.83 2.56
C ILE A 144 4.54 4.74 3.40
N THR A 145 3.80 3.67 3.73
CA THR A 145 4.32 2.55 4.51
C THR A 145 5.50 1.88 3.81
N SER A 146 5.41 1.65 2.49
CA SER A 146 6.51 1.08 1.72
C SER A 146 7.71 2.01 1.63
N PHE A 147 7.47 3.32 1.51
CA PHE A 147 8.53 4.32 1.36
C PHE A 147 9.36 4.50 2.65
N ASP A 148 8.72 4.41 3.82
CA ASP A 148 9.35 4.60 5.14
C ASP A 148 9.88 3.30 5.76
N GLU A 149 9.69 2.16 5.08
CA GLU A 149 10.02 0.85 5.63
C GLU A 149 11.54 0.59 5.67
N VAL A 150 12.04 0.24 6.84
CA VAL A 150 13.46 -0.03 7.11
C VAL A 150 13.71 -1.50 7.42
N VAL A 151 12.80 -2.12 8.18
CA VAL A 151 13.03 -3.45 8.75
C VAL A 151 13.02 -4.53 7.69
N LEU A 152 12.04 -4.49 6.77
CA LEU A 152 12.00 -5.44 5.65
C LEU A 152 13.25 -5.33 4.77
N ILE A 153 13.66 -4.10 4.46
CA ILE A 153 14.90 -3.86 3.68
C ILE A 153 16.11 -4.43 4.40
N TYR A 154 16.19 -4.25 5.71
CA TYR A 154 17.32 -4.76 6.50
C TYR A 154 17.45 -6.28 6.43
N PHE A 155 16.34 -7.02 6.39
CA PHE A 155 16.33 -8.48 6.35
C PHE A 155 16.40 -9.06 4.94
N ILE A 156 15.73 -8.46 3.96
CA ILE A 156 15.44 -9.07 2.66
C ILE A 156 16.31 -8.50 1.54
N ALA A 157 16.83 -7.27 1.70
CA ALA A 157 17.57 -6.56 0.67
C ALA A 157 19.09 -6.69 0.83
N ASP A 158 19.80 -6.57 -0.28
CA ASP A 158 21.26 -6.43 -0.34
C ASP A 158 21.65 -4.99 -0.72
N ALA A 159 22.92 -4.77 -0.96
CA ALA A 159 23.50 -3.49 -1.35
C ALA A 159 22.80 -2.86 -2.57
N ALA A 160 22.32 -3.69 -3.50
CA ALA A 160 21.66 -3.25 -4.73
C ALA A 160 20.24 -2.69 -4.50
N GLN A 161 19.52 -3.10 -3.43
CA GLN A 161 18.16 -2.68 -3.14
C GLN A 161 18.07 -1.65 -2.00
N LYS A 162 19.19 -1.06 -1.58
CA LYS A 162 19.20 -0.06 -0.50
C LYS A 162 18.27 1.10 -0.81
N THR A 163 17.45 1.47 0.20
CA THR A 163 16.52 2.60 0.17
C THR A 163 17.05 3.78 0.99
N ILE A 164 16.42 4.95 0.87
CA ILE A 164 16.81 6.14 1.68
C ILE A 164 16.70 5.84 3.18
N PRO A 165 15.58 5.28 3.71
CA PRO A 165 15.44 5.07 5.14
C PRO A 165 16.53 4.17 5.72
N ILE A 166 16.89 3.07 5.04
CA ILE A 166 17.96 2.19 5.51
C ILE A 166 19.34 2.87 5.48
N GLN A 167 19.59 3.74 4.49
CA GLN A 167 20.83 4.52 4.45
C GLN A 167 20.92 5.55 5.56
N MET A 168 19.80 6.21 5.88
CA MET A 168 19.71 7.12 7.02
C MET A 168 19.95 6.37 8.33
N TRP A 169 19.33 5.20 8.51
CA TRP A 169 19.51 4.34 9.67
C TRP A 169 20.97 3.91 9.86
N ALA A 170 21.63 3.49 8.80
CA ALA A 170 23.07 3.14 8.83
C ALA A 170 23.94 4.36 9.17
N GLY A 171 23.61 5.53 8.64
CA GLY A 171 24.33 6.78 8.91
C GLY A 171 24.19 7.24 10.36
N LEU A 172 23.02 7.08 10.98
CA LEU A 172 22.80 7.38 12.40
C LEU A 172 23.66 6.53 13.34
N ARG A 173 23.90 5.27 12.97
CA ARG A 173 24.76 4.38 13.76
C ARG A 173 26.26 4.67 13.62
N GLN A 174 26.70 5.25 12.51
CA GLN A 174 28.12 5.49 12.24
C GLN A 174 28.58 6.89 12.62
N GLN A 175 27.85 7.92 12.24
CA GLN A 175 28.10 9.32 12.59
C GLN A 175 26.84 10.17 12.37
N ILE A 176 26.47 11.00 13.35
CA ILE A 176 25.39 11.98 13.18
C ILE A 176 25.92 13.12 12.31
N SER A 177 25.52 13.14 11.04
CA SER A 177 25.91 14.16 10.06
C SER A 177 24.75 15.15 9.85
N PRO A 178 25.01 16.47 9.69
CA PRO A 178 23.98 17.45 9.35
C PRO A 178 23.17 17.13 8.11
N SER A 179 23.76 16.38 7.18
CA SER A 179 23.06 15.90 5.97
C SER A 179 21.93 14.90 6.25
N ILE A 180 21.99 14.16 7.37
CA ILE A 180 20.92 13.24 7.79
C ILE A 180 19.70 14.07 8.23
N LEU A 181 19.95 15.16 8.98
CA LEU A 181 18.88 16.08 9.40
C LEU A 181 18.20 16.73 8.20
N ALA A 182 18.94 17.13 7.16
CA ALA A 182 18.37 17.68 5.94
C ALA A 182 17.48 16.69 5.21
N VAL A 183 17.91 15.41 5.08
CA VAL A 183 17.09 14.36 4.45
C VAL A 183 15.87 14.05 5.31
N ALA A 184 16.00 13.98 6.64
CA ALA A 184 14.88 13.77 7.55
C ALA A 184 13.83 14.90 7.40
N THR A 185 14.27 16.15 7.32
CA THR A 185 13.38 17.29 7.12
C THR A 185 12.64 17.21 5.78
N MET A 186 13.33 16.81 4.71
CA MET A 186 12.70 16.60 3.40
C MET A 186 11.65 15.47 3.42
N LEU A 187 11.93 14.36 4.12
CA LEU A 187 10.99 13.26 4.26
C LEU A 187 9.75 13.67 5.07
N VAL A 188 9.93 14.43 6.15
CA VAL A 188 8.81 14.97 6.94
C VAL A 188 7.97 15.92 6.09
N ALA A 189 8.60 16.86 5.36
CA ALA A 189 7.89 17.77 4.47
C ALA A 189 7.12 17.00 3.37
N PHE A 190 7.72 15.99 2.78
CA PHE A 190 7.08 15.13 1.79
C PHE A 190 5.86 14.38 2.39
N SER A 191 6.01 13.83 3.58
CA SER A 191 4.90 13.16 4.28
C SER A 191 3.74 14.11 4.58
N ILE A 192 4.03 15.35 5.00
CA ILE A 192 3.01 16.37 5.22
C ILE A 192 2.28 16.69 3.92
N VAL A 193 3.00 16.89 2.82
CA VAL A 193 2.40 17.16 1.50
C VAL A 193 1.48 16.01 1.08
N LEU A 194 1.91 14.75 1.27
CA LEU A 194 1.09 13.58 0.98
C LEU A 194 -0.17 13.54 1.85
N LEU A 195 -0.05 13.78 3.15
CA LEU A 195 -1.21 13.81 4.05
C LEU A 195 -2.22 14.90 3.66
N VAL A 196 -1.72 16.10 3.32
CA VAL A 196 -2.58 17.20 2.83
C VAL A 196 -3.25 16.81 1.51
N ALA A 197 -2.53 16.18 0.59
CA ALA A 197 -3.10 15.70 -0.67
C ALA A 197 -4.19 14.64 -0.44
N ILE A 198 -3.97 13.68 0.47
CA ILE A 198 -4.97 12.68 0.87
C ILE A 198 -6.23 13.38 1.40
N GLU A 199 -6.06 14.30 2.34
CA GLU A 199 -7.18 15.00 2.97
C GLU A 199 -7.95 15.86 1.95
N MET A 200 -7.27 16.53 1.04
CA MET A 200 -7.91 17.30 -0.04
C MET A 200 -8.71 16.40 -0.99
N LEU A 201 -8.16 15.26 -1.38
CA LEU A 201 -8.85 14.28 -2.23
C LEU A 201 -10.08 13.71 -1.52
N ARG A 202 -9.96 13.40 -0.23
CA ARG A 202 -11.06 12.92 0.60
C ARG A 202 -12.19 13.95 0.67
N ARG A 203 -11.89 15.20 1.02
CA ARG A 203 -12.87 16.30 1.09
C ARG A 203 -13.54 16.56 -0.25
N ARG A 204 -12.78 16.50 -1.36
CA ARG A 204 -13.36 16.65 -2.71
C ARG A 204 -14.34 15.52 -3.03
N SER A 205 -14.01 14.29 -2.65
CA SER A 205 -14.88 13.13 -2.82
C SER A 205 -16.17 13.24 -2.00
N GLU A 206 -16.08 13.72 -0.76
CA GLU A 206 -17.24 13.93 0.12
C GLU A 206 -18.18 15.01 -0.44
N ARG A 207 -17.63 16.11 -0.96
CA ARG A 207 -18.44 17.18 -1.60
C ARG A 207 -19.17 16.71 -2.85
N LEU A 208 -18.58 15.85 -3.66
CA LEU A 208 -19.21 15.27 -4.84
C LEU A 208 -20.35 14.30 -4.47
N ARG A 209 -20.28 13.65 -3.31
CA ARG A 209 -21.36 12.79 -2.79
C ARG A 209 -22.56 13.58 -2.27
N THR A 210 -22.33 14.75 -1.65
CA THR A 210 -23.39 15.60 -1.11
C THR A 210 -24.09 16.44 -2.19
N SER A 211 -23.52 16.56 -3.38
CA SER A 211 -24.12 17.34 -4.48
C SER A 211 -25.02 16.52 -5.41
N LEU A 212 -25.22 15.23 -5.16
CA LEU A 212 -26.21 14.42 -5.87
C LEU A 212 -27.56 14.60 -5.18
N PRO A 213 -28.59 15.21 -5.84
CA PRO A 213 -29.92 15.30 -5.27
C PRO A 213 -30.52 13.91 -5.11
N SER A 214 -31.14 13.70 -3.96
CA SER A 214 -31.98 12.53 -3.62
C SER A 214 -33.16 12.37 -4.55
#